data_8a5540a1176163e8bced0dad662dbb25
#
_entry.id   8a5540a1176163e8bced0dad662dbb25
#
_cell.length_a   1.000
_cell.length_b   1.000
_cell.length_c   1.000
_cell.angle_alpha   90.00
_cell.angle_beta   90.00
_cell.angle_gamma   90.00
#
_symmetry.space_group_name_H-M   'P 1'
#
loop_
_entity.id
_entity.type
_entity.pdbx_description
1 polymer ?
#
loop_
_entity_poly.entity_id
_entity_poly.type
_entity_poly.pdbx_seq_one_letter_code
_entity_poly.pdbx_strand_id
1 'polypeptide(L)'
;MNSMYPKKTNGKKSPKSESETAAAPSPRGRTQVRRSGVHGKGVFALKPIPAGTRIIEYTGDIITWKAAQKRHPHDPDDPNHTFFFHIDDKRVIDGGTGGAAKWINHACDPNCEADEDEDAGRVFIKALRDIEPGEELNYDYGLVLEGRQTKKAKELFACRCGSRNCRGTMLAPKRR
;
A
#
# COMPACT_ATOMS: atom_id res chain seq x y z
N MET A 1 8.64 -15.36 19.55
CA MET A 1 8.90 -14.18 18.70
C MET A 1 8.00 -14.32 17.48
N ASN A 2 6.87 -13.61 17.44
CA ASN A 2 5.95 -13.70 16.31
C ASN A 2 6.48 -12.86 15.16
N SER A 3 6.91 -13.53 14.09
CA SER A 3 7.31 -12.88 12.85
C SER A 3 6.06 -12.31 12.18
N MET A 4 6.00 -10.98 12.03
CA MET A 4 4.97 -10.31 11.25
C MET A 4 5.37 -10.33 9.78
N TYR A 5 4.82 -11.27 9.01
CA TYR A 5 4.95 -11.29 7.56
C TYR A 5 3.64 -10.83 6.92
N PRO A 6 3.62 -9.79 6.11
CA PRO A 6 2.55 -9.64 5.14
C PRO A 6 2.74 -10.67 4.02
N LYS A 7 1.93 -11.75 4.01
CA LYS A 7 1.86 -12.67 2.87
C LYS A 7 0.87 -12.13 1.84
N LYS A 8 1.29 -12.14 0.58
CA LYS A 8 0.45 -11.81 -0.58
C LYS A 8 -0.87 -12.57 -0.53
N THR A 9 -1.95 -11.85 -0.71
CA THR A 9 -3.20 -12.45 -1.19
C THR A 9 -3.04 -12.66 -2.69
N ASN A 10 -2.82 -13.89 -3.16
CA ASN A 10 -2.90 -14.21 -4.59
C ASN A 10 -4.28 -13.79 -5.11
N GLY A 11 -4.36 -12.62 -5.72
CA GLY A 11 -5.48 -12.22 -6.52
C GLY A 11 -5.63 -13.21 -7.69
N LYS A 12 -6.87 -13.60 -8.00
CA LYS A 12 -7.20 -14.38 -9.20
C LYS A 12 -6.55 -13.71 -10.41
N LYS A 13 -5.79 -14.48 -11.20
CA LYS A 13 -5.36 -14.07 -12.54
C LYS A 13 -6.61 -13.69 -13.34
N SER A 14 -6.78 -12.42 -13.60
CA SER A 14 -7.71 -11.96 -14.62
C SER A 14 -7.15 -12.35 -15.99
N PRO A 15 -8.00 -12.71 -16.97
CA PRO A 15 -7.53 -13.07 -18.30
C PRO A 15 -6.79 -11.88 -18.91
N LYS A 16 -5.64 -12.15 -19.51
CA LYS A 16 -4.86 -11.20 -20.30
C LYS A 16 -5.74 -10.67 -21.42
N SER A 17 -6.19 -9.44 -21.32
CA SER A 17 -6.59 -8.67 -22.50
C SER A 17 -5.33 -8.02 -23.03
N GLU A 18 -4.84 -8.51 -24.16
CA GLU A 18 -3.81 -7.85 -24.94
C GLU A 18 -4.37 -6.52 -25.47
N SER A 19 -4.03 -5.44 -24.78
CA SER A 19 -3.93 -4.13 -25.39
C SER A 19 -2.68 -3.47 -24.81
N GLU A 20 -1.60 -3.57 -25.57
CA GLU A 20 -0.42 -2.73 -25.41
C GLU A 20 -0.82 -1.27 -25.52
N THR A 21 -1.19 -0.67 -24.40
CA THR A 21 -1.17 0.78 -24.28
C THR A 21 0.14 1.15 -23.60
N ALA A 22 1.04 1.75 -24.38
CA ALA A 22 2.29 2.33 -23.93
C ALA A 22 2.10 3.04 -22.60
N ALA A 23 2.94 2.70 -21.61
CA ALA A 23 2.97 3.33 -20.31
C ALA A 23 3.07 4.85 -20.47
N ALA A 24 1.99 5.55 -20.19
CA ALA A 24 2.01 7.00 -20.15
C ALA A 24 3.03 7.44 -19.06
N PRO A 25 3.90 8.43 -19.35
CA PRO A 25 4.90 8.89 -18.41
C PRO A 25 4.24 9.32 -17.10
N SER A 26 4.82 8.89 -15.99
CA SER A 26 4.43 9.29 -14.64
C SER A 26 4.25 10.81 -14.58
N PRO A 27 3.06 11.34 -14.32
CA PRO A 27 2.82 12.76 -14.50
C PRO A 27 3.32 13.54 -13.28
N ARG A 28 4.52 14.07 -13.41
CA ARG A 28 5.06 15.03 -12.44
C ARG A 28 4.03 16.14 -12.20
N GLY A 29 3.66 16.36 -10.92
CA GLY A 29 2.76 17.42 -10.53
C GLY A 29 1.26 17.06 -10.51
N ARG A 30 0.88 15.79 -10.51
CA ARG A 30 -0.53 15.36 -10.31
C ARG A 30 -0.90 15.15 -8.85
N THR A 31 0.08 14.99 -7.97
CA THR A 31 -0.16 14.69 -6.56
C THR A 31 0.68 15.57 -5.65
N GLN A 32 0.22 15.74 -4.41
CA GLN A 32 0.90 16.49 -3.36
C GLN A 32 0.83 15.75 -2.04
N VAL A 33 1.93 15.74 -1.29
CA VAL A 33 1.97 15.28 0.09
C VAL A 33 1.54 16.42 1.01
N ARG A 34 0.56 16.16 1.88
CA ARG A 34 0.11 17.12 2.91
C ARG A 34 -0.40 16.37 4.15
N ARG A 35 -0.79 17.10 5.19
CA ARG A 35 -1.38 16.49 6.39
C ARG A 35 -2.66 15.76 6.03
N SER A 36 -2.80 14.52 6.51
CA SER A 36 -3.99 13.68 6.34
C SER A 36 -4.94 13.81 7.52
N GLY A 37 -6.23 13.66 7.25
CA GLY A 37 -7.26 13.49 8.27
C GLY A 37 -7.31 12.07 8.83
N VAL A 38 -6.68 11.09 8.16
CA VAL A 38 -6.65 9.68 8.58
C VAL A 38 -5.49 9.45 9.53
N HIS A 39 -4.25 9.68 9.05
CA HIS A 39 -3.04 9.52 9.83
C HIS A 39 -1.88 10.34 9.24
N GLY A 40 -1.18 11.10 10.08
CA GLY A 40 0.06 11.80 9.75
C GLY A 40 0.02 12.59 8.44
N LYS A 41 0.73 12.09 7.43
CA LYS A 41 0.74 12.62 6.06
C LYS A 41 -0.12 11.75 5.13
N GLY A 42 -0.57 12.34 4.03
CA GLY A 42 -1.28 11.67 2.95
C GLY A 42 -0.85 12.23 1.60
N VAL A 43 -1.20 11.52 0.54
CA VAL A 43 -0.99 11.94 -0.85
C VAL A 43 -2.32 12.31 -1.46
N PHE A 44 -2.41 13.50 -2.05
CA PHE A 44 -3.67 14.06 -2.57
C PHE A 44 -3.56 14.35 -4.05
N ALA A 45 -4.63 14.10 -4.78
CA ALA A 45 -4.73 14.48 -6.18
C ALA A 45 -4.80 16.00 -6.33
N LEU A 46 -4.01 16.57 -7.24
CA LEU A 46 -4.06 17.99 -7.63
C LEU A 46 -4.87 18.22 -8.91
N LYS A 47 -5.06 17.17 -9.71
CA LYS A 47 -5.78 17.18 -10.98
C LYS A 47 -6.63 15.92 -11.07
N PRO A 48 -7.66 15.88 -11.92
CA PRO A 48 -8.42 14.66 -12.18
C PRO A 48 -7.49 13.52 -12.62
N ILE A 49 -7.70 12.33 -12.06
CA ILE A 49 -6.93 11.12 -12.38
C ILE A 49 -7.93 10.06 -12.84
N PRO A 50 -7.93 9.67 -14.13
CA PRO A 50 -8.81 8.64 -14.64
C PRO A 50 -8.55 7.26 -14.03
N ALA A 51 -9.58 6.43 -13.92
CA ALA A 51 -9.48 5.01 -13.58
C ALA A 51 -8.41 4.30 -14.43
N GLY A 52 -7.71 3.34 -13.84
CA GLY A 52 -6.65 2.58 -14.51
C GLY A 52 -5.31 3.29 -14.65
N THR A 53 -5.20 4.57 -14.26
CA THR A 53 -3.95 5.33 -14.34
C THR A 53 -2.95 4.84 -13.29
N ARG A 54 -1.73 4.46 -13.70
CA ARG A 54 -0.57 4.32 -12.80
C ARG A 54 -0.14 5.72 -12.36
N ILE A 55 -0.36 6.05 -11.10
CA ILE A 55 -0.23 7.42 -10.58
C ILE A 55 1.21 7.69 -10.13
N ILE A 56 1.75 6.81 -9.32
CA ILE A 56 3.03 6.98 -8.65
C ILE A 56 3.66 5.61 -8.40
N GLU A 57 4.97 5.53 -8.55
CA GLU A 57 5.73 4.35 -8.20
C GLU A 57 6.07 4.33 -6.70
N TYR A 58 5.92 3.18 -6.06
CA TYR A 58 6.40 2.95 -4.71
C TYR A 58 7.90 2.66 -4.76
N THR A 59 8.70 3.68 -4.54
CA THR A 59 10.16 3.60 -4.64
C THR A 59 10.82 3.43 -3.27
N GLY A 60 12.02 2.86 -3.28
CA GLY A 60 12.83 2.64 -2.09
C GLY A 60 13.95 1.64 -2.34
N ASP A 61 14.66 1.26 -1.30
CA ASP A 61 15.70 0.25 -1.39
C ASP A 61 15.07 -1.15 -1.44
N ILE A 62 15.39 -1.94 -2.46
CA ILE A 62 15.00 -3.35 -2.52
C ILE A 62 15.97 -4.15 -1.66
N ILE A 63 15.48 -4.66 -0.54
CA ILE A 63 16.27 -5.39 0.45
C ILE A 63 15.59 -6.71 0.83
N THR A 64 16.34 -7.59 1.50
CA THR A 64 15.76 -8.80 2.07
C THR A 64 14.95 -8.46 3.31
N TRP A 65 13.92 -9.28 3.61
CA TRP A 65 13.14 -9.14 4.83
C TRP A 65 14.02 -9.12 6.09
N LYS A 66 15.03 -9.97 6.15
CA LYS A 66 16.00 -10.01 7.26
C LYS A 66 16.77 -8.68 7.41
N ALA A 67 17.14 -8.06 6.29
CA ALA A 67 17.80 -6.75 6.30
C ALA A 67 16.83 -5.64 6.74
N ALA A 68 15.57 -5.70 6.30
CA ALA A 68 14.53 -4.76 6.72
C ALA A 68 14.32 -4.78 8.24
N GLN A 69 14.17 -5.96 8.82
CA GLN A 69 14.02 -6.13 10.28
C GLN A 69 15.24 -5.60 11.07
N LYS A 70 16.44 -5.70 10.49
CA LYS A 70 17.66 -5.18 11.12
C LYS A 70 17.78 -3.67 11.01
N ARG A 71 17.34 -3.07 9.89
CA ARG A 71 17.38 -1.61 9.68
C ARG A 71 16.39 -0.86 10.57
N HIS A 72 15.20 -1.43 10.70
CA HIS A 72 14.09 -0.84 11.45
C HIS A 72 13.63 -1.87 12.48
N PRO A 73 14.35 -2.02 13.61
CA PRO A 73 13.87 -2.85 14.69
C PRO A 73 12.49 -2.38 15.11
N HIS A 74 11.63 -3.35 15.37
CA HIS A 74 10.25 -3.10 15.76
C HIS A 74 10.18 -2.10 16.94
N ASP A 75 9.55 -0.96 16.70
CA ASP A 75 9.21 -0.03 17.76
C ASP A 75 7.95 -0.55 18.48
N PRO A 76 8.05 -0.96 19.74
CA PRO A 76 6.90 -1.46 20.48
C PRO A 76 5.82 -0.40 20.69
N ASP A 77 6.16 0.89 20.62
CA ASP A 77 5.23 2.00 20.82
C ASP A 77 4.56 2.44 19.52
N ASP A 78 5.20 2.19 18.36
CA ASP A 78 4.63 2.43 17.03
C ASP A 78 4.95 1.29 16.05
N PRO A 79 4.40 0.09 16.29
CA PRO A 79 4.71 -1.12 15.53
C PRO A 79 4.25 -1.06 14.07
N ASN A 80 3.43 -0.07 13.73
CA ASN A 80 2.80 0.05 12.40
C ASN A 80 3.47 1.11 11.52
N HIS A 81 4.45 1.85 12.03
CA HIS A 81 5.15 2.90 11.31
C HIS A 81 6.30 2.33 10.47
N THR A 82 6.01 1.33 9.64
CA THR A 82 6.98 0.77 8.71
C THR A 82 6.54 1.07 7.27
N PHE A 83 7.47 1.56 6.46
CA PHE A 83 7.26 1.84 5.04
C PHE A 83 7.71 0.66 4.17
N PHE A 84 7.46 -0.57 4.61
CA PHE A 84 7.83 -1.75 3.85
C PHE A 84 6.71 -2.19 2.92
N PHE A 85 7.04 -2.31 1.63
CA PHE A 85 6.18 -2.94 0.66
C PHE A 85 6.74 -4.31 0.28
N HIS A 86 5.95 -5.36 0.42
CA HIS A 86 6.35 -6.73 0.17
C HIS A 86 6.28 -7.04 -1.33
N ILE A 87 7.39 -7.42 -1.96
CA ILE A 87 7.43 -7.80 -3.38
C ILE A 87 7.19 -9.31 -3.51
N ASP A 88 7.97 -10.12 -2.81
CA ASP A 88 7.91 -11.58 -2.83
C ASP A 88 8.38 -12.18 -1.50
N ASP A 89 8.48 -13.50 -1.42
CA ASP A 89 8.88 -14.20 -0.17
C ASP A 89 10.28 -13.81 0.35
N LYS A 90 11.08 -13.11 -0.43
CA LYS A 90 12.48 -12.78 -0.09
C LYS A 90 12.75 -11.29 -0.04
N ARG A 91 12.02 -10.48 -0.83
CA ARG A 91 12.32 -9.07 -1.07
C ARG A 91 11.20 -8.16 -0.63
N VAL A 92 11.60 -7.03 -0.09
CA VAL A 92 10.72 -5.91 0.25
C VAL A 92 11.31 -4.60 -0.28
N ILE A 93 10.46 -3.63 -0.55
CA ILE A 93 10.88 -2.25 -0.78
C ILE A 93 10.86 -1.54 0.57
N ASP A 94 12.01 -1.05 1.01
CA ASP A 94 12.12 -0.12 2.14
C ASP A 94 11.85 1.30 1.61
N GLY A 95 10.61 1.76 1.74
CA GLY A 95 10.19 3.10 1.31
C GLY A 95 10.72 4.24 2.20
N GLY A 96 11.47 3.95 3.27
CA GLY A 96 12.02 4.97 4.15
C GLY A 96 12.81 6.04 3.39
N THR A 97 13.66 5.62 2.45
CA THR A 97 14.43 6.49 1.54
C THR A 97 13.67 6.85 0.27
N GLY A 98 12.47 6.31 0.07
CA GLY A 98 11.70 6.42 -1.15
C GLY A 98 10.91 7.72 -1.30
N GLY A 99 10.14 7.76 -2.40
CA GLY A 99 9.31 8.91 -2.80
C GLY A 99 8.05 9.12 -1.98
N ALA A 100 7.10 9.85 -2.57
CA ALA A 100 5.86 10.26 -1.90
C ALA A 100 4.87 9.10 -1.67
N ALA A 101 4.96 8.01 -2.44
CA ALA A 101 4.02 6.88 -2.35
C ALA A 101 3.94 6.25 -0.95
N LYS A 102 5.03 6.31 -0.17
CA LYS A 102 5.05 5.82 1.22
C LYS A 102 4.05 6.51 2.14
N TRP A 103 3.60 7.71 1.78
CA TRP A 103 2.62 8.47 2.56
C TRP A 103 1.17 8.20 2.17
N ILE A 104 0.91 7.28 1.22
CA ILE A 104 -0.45 6.89 0.85
C ILE A 104 -1.02 6.02 1.96
N ASN A 105 -2.10 6.47 2.58
CA ASN A 105 -2.73 5.82 3.70
C ASN A 105 -3.57 4.59 3.29
N HIS A 106 -3.82 3.72 4.25
CA HIS A 106 -4.74 2.60 4.07
C HIS A 106 -6.21 3.05 4.08
N ALA A 107 -7.01 2.43 3.22
CA ALA A 107 -8.47 2.43 3.35
C ALA A 107 -9.05 1.04 3.10
N CYS A 108 -10.17 0.74 3.78
CA CYS A 108 -10.91 -0.52 3.58
C CYS A 108 -11.83 -0.49 2.35
N ASP A 109 -12.09 0.71 1.83
CA ASP A 109 -12.82 0.99 0.58
C ASP A 109 -11.98 1.98 -0.22
N PRO A 110 -10.92 1.48 -0.89
CA PRO A 110 -9.87 2.30 -1.45
C PRO A 110 -10.23 2.87 -2.83
N ASN A 111 -9.59 3.99 -3.19
CA ASN A 111 -9.64 4.54 -4.55
C ASN A 111 -8.45 4.13 -5.43
N CYS A 112 -7.47 3.45 -4.85
CA CYS A 112 -6.31 2.92 -5.55
C CYS A 112 -6.03 1.46 -5.18
N GLU A 113 -5.20 0.81 -5.98
CA GLU A 113 -4.61 -0.51 -5.72
C GLU A 113 -3.11 -0.48 -5.94
N ALA A 114 -2.40 -1.44 -5.36
CA ALA A 114 -1.02 -1.71 -5.71
C ALA A 114 -0.98 -2.60 -6.96
N ASP A 115 -0.38 -2.09 -8.03
CA ASP A 115 -0.18 -2.77 -9.32
C ASP A 115 1.29 -3.20 -9.41
N GLU A 116 1.53 -4.48 -9.18
CA GLU A 116 2.86 -5.06 -9.07
C GLU A 116 3.34 -5.56 -10.44
N ASP A 117 4.51 -5.08 -10.85
CA ASP A 117 5.29 -5.62 -11.96
C ASP A 117 6.32 -6.59 -11.36
N GLU A 118 5.94 -7.85 -11.25
CA GLU A 118 6.75 -8.88 -10.58
C GLU A 118 8.07 -9.13 -11.30
N ASP A 119 8.08 -9.07 -12.64
CA ASP A 119 9.26 -9.30 -13.46
C ASP A 119 10.30 -8.19 -13.25
N ALA A 120 9.84 -6.95 -13.21
CA ALA A 120 10.69 -5.79 -12.97
C ALA A 120 10.95 -5.51 -11.47
N GLY A 121 10.24 -6.16 -10.56
CA GLY A 121 10.29 -5.89 -9.12
C GLY A 121 9.82 -4.48 -8.75
N ARG A 122 8.92 -3.90 -9.53
CA ARG A 122 8.40 -2.54 -9.37
C ARG A 122 6.95 -2.58 -8.91
N VAL A 123 6.57 -1.60 -8.13
CA VAL A 123 5.20 -1.45 -7.64
C VAL A 123 4.70 -0.06 -7.96
N PHE A 124 3.51 0.00 -8.54
CA PHE A 124 2.83 1.26 -8.84
C PHE A 124 1.53 1.36 -8.06
N ILE A 125 1.18 2.55 -7.66
CA ILE A 125 -0.16 2.84 -7.14
C ILE A 125 -1.01 3.28 -8.33
N LYS A 126 -2.10 2.54 -8.56
CA LYS A 126 -2.98 2.68 -9.73
C LYS A 126 -4.40 3.02 -9.28
N ALA A 127 -5.05 3.93 -9.98
CA ALA A 127 -6.43 4.32 -9.71
C ALA A 127 -7.41 3.19 -10.02
N LEU A 128 -8.28 2.85 -9.06
CA LEU A 128 -9.40 1.92 -9.25
C LEU A 128 -10.63 2.56 -9.87
N ARG A 129 -10.79 3.85 -9.66
CA ARG A 129 -11.87 4.70 -10.19
C ARG A 129 -11.32 6.07 -10.56
N ASP A 130 -12.14 6.90 -11.17
CA ASP A 130 -11.81 8.31 -11.34
C ASP A 130 -11.62 8.97 -9.96
N ILE A 131 -10.58 9.78 -9.84
CA ILE A 131 -10.20 10.49 -8.61
C ILE A 131 -10.23 11.98 -8.90
N GLU A 132 -10.99 12.71 -8.10
CA GLU A 132 -11.15 14.15 -8.25
C GLU A 132 -10.02 14.95 -7.57
N PRO A 133 -9.73 16.18 -8.01
CA PRO A 133 -8.79 17.05 -7.34
C PRO A 133 -9.16 17.26 -5.87
N GLY A 134 -8.18 17.12 -4.99
CA GLY A 134 -8.36 17.24 -3.55
C GLY A 134 -8.67 15.95 -2.83
N GLU A 135 -8.99 14.84 -3.53
CA GLU A 135 -9.15 13.53 -2.90
C GLU A 135 -7.80 13.00 -2.40
N GLU A 136 -7.83 12.37 -1.24
CA GLU A 136 -6.68 11.61 -0.71
C GLU A 136 -6.60 10.25 -1.39
N LEU A 137 -5.42 9.89 -1.91
CA LEU A 137 -5.13 8.56 -2.43
C LEU A 137 -5.03 7.58 -1.28
N ASN A 138 -5.61 6.41 -1.45
CA ASN A 138 -5.52 5.32 -0.47
C ASN A 138 -5.61 3.96 -1.16
N TYR A 139 -5.01 2.95 -0.54
CA TYR A 139 -5.11 1.57 -1.00
C TYR A 139 -5.26 0.61 0.17
N ASP A 140 -5.77 -0.60 -0.08
CA ASP A 140 -5.84 -1.64 0.95
C ASP A 140 -4.44 -2.25 1.14
N TYR A 141 -3.84 -2.06 2.30
CA TYR A 141 -2.53 -2.62 2.61
C TYR A 141 -2.50 -4.15 2.60
N GLY A 142 -3.66 -4.79 2.80
CA GLY A 142 -3.78 -6.23 2.75
C GLY A 142 -2.87 -6.96 3.74
N LEU A 143 -2.62 -6.39 4.92
CA LEU A 143 -1.68 -6.93 5.88
C LEU A 143 -2.08 -8.32 6.35
N VAL A 144 -1.19 -9.29 6.20
CA VAL A 144 -1.39 -10.67 6.63
C VAL A 144 -0.47 -10.95 7.81
N LEU A 145 -1.03 -11.42 8.92
CA LEU A 145 -0.25 -11.91 10.06
C LEU A 145 -0.11 -13.42 9.98
N GLU A 146 1.06 -13.92 10.36
CA GLU A 146 1.23 -15.34 10.63
C GLU A 146 0.39 -15.74 11.85
N GLY A 147 -0.47 -16.76 11.67
CA GLY A 147 -1.29 -17.30 12.75
C GLY A 147 -2.67 -16.65 12.88
N ARG A 148 -3.22 -16.70 14.10
CA ARG A 148 -4.59 -16.29 14.37
C ARG A 148 -4.70 -14.77 14.56
N GLN A 149 -5.60 -14.12 13.82
CA GLN A 149 -5.94 -12.70 14.04
C GLN A 149 -6.73 -12.56 15.36
N THR A 150 -6.02 -12.33 16.46
CA THR A 150 -6.62 -12.10 17.76
C THR A 150 -7.25 -10.71 17.86
N LYS A 151 -8.08 -10.46 18.88
CA LYS A 151 -8.63 -9.13 19.17
C LYS A 151 -7.50 -8.11 19.37
N LYS A 152 -6.48 -8.46 20.15
CA LYS A 152 -5.30 -7.63 20.39
C LYS A 152 -4.56 -7.29 19.07
N ALA A 153 -4.40 -8.27 18.16
CA ALA A 153 -3.78 -8.02 16.86
C ALA A 153 -4.61 -7.04 16.01
N LYS A 154 -5.95 -7.16 16.02
CA LYS A 154 -6.82 -6.23 15.29
C LYS A 154 -6.78 -4.82 15.87
N GLU A 155 -6.66 -4.68 17.18
CA GLU A 155 -6.52 -3.39 17.87
C GLU A 155 -5.16 -2.75 17.54
N LEU A 156 -4.08 -3.55 17.51
CA LEU A 156 -2.76 -3.08 17.11
C LEU A 156 -2.72 -2.54 15.68
N PHE A 157 -3.46 -3.17 14.78
CA PHE A 157 -3.61 -2.76 13.38
C PHE A 157 -4.95 -2.08 13.12
N ALA A 158 -5.42 -1.26 14.06
CA ALA A 158 -6.70 -0.57 13.93
C ALA A 158 -6.74 0.35 12.71
N CYS A 159 -7.82 0.27 11.93
CA CYS A 159 -8.07 1.16 10.82
C CYS A 159 -8.92 2.35 11.24
N ARG A 160 -8.55 3.54 10.76
CA ARG A 160 -9.25 4.81 11.00
C ARG A 160 -9.66 5.49 9.68
N CYS A 161 -9.83 4.72 8.59
CA CYS A 161 -10.10 5.29 7.27
C CYS A 161 -11.45 6.01 7.16
N GLY A 162 -12.37 5.81 8.10
CA GLY A 162 -13.69 6.46 8.09
C GLY A 162 -14.66 5.99 7.00
N SER A 163 -14.30 5.00 6.17
CA SER A 163 -15.19 4.48 5.14
C SER A 163 -16.40 3.76 5.76
N ARG A 164 -17.54 3.80 5.06
CA ARG A 164 -18.79 3.14 5.51
C ARG A 164 -18.61 1.64 5.75
N ASN A 165 -17.76 0.99 4.93
CA ASN A 165 -17.48 -0.43 4.99
C ASN A 165 -16.16 -0.73 5.72
N CYS A 166 -15.73 0.14 6.64
CA CYS A 166 -14.49 -0.04 7.36
C CYS A 166 -14.49 -1.35 8.17
N ARG A 167 -13.45 -2.17 7.99
CA ARG A 167 -13.26 -3.44 8.72
C ARG A 167 -12.80 -3.25 10.17
N GLY A 168 -12.49 -2.00 10.57
CA GLY A 168 -11.91 -1.67 11.88
C GLY A 168 -10.45 -2.11 12.03
N THR A 169 -9.86 -2.69 11.00
CA THR A 169 -8.45 -3.14 11.01
C THR A 169 -7.86 -3.10 9.60
N MET A 170 -6.54 -2.85 9.50
CA MET A 170 -5.78 -2.91 8.25
C MET A 170 -5.42 -4.36 7.84
N LEU A 171 -5.72 -5.32 8.69
CA LEU A 171 -5.49 -6.73 8.40
C LEU A 171 -6.41 -7.20 7.27
N ALA A 172 -5.86 -8.01 6.37
CA ALA A 172 -6.62 -8.65 5.31
C ALA A 172 -7.76 -9.52 5.89
N PRO A 173 -8.90 -9.61 5.20
CA PRO A 173 -9.94 -10.56 5.58
C PRO A 173 -9.39 -11.99 5.61
N LYS A 174 -9.85 -12.82 6.55
CA LYS A 174 -9.51 -14.24 6.55
C LYS A 174 -10.04 -14.87 5.26
N ARG A 175 -9.20 -15.59 4.55
CA ARG A 175 -9.70 -16.50 3.51
C ARG A 175 -10.57 -17.58 4.17
N ARG A 176 -11.78 -17.73 3.71
CA ARG A 176 -12.66 -18.88 4.03
C ARG A 176 -12.18 -20.10 3.29
#